data_8cb141a048c51c13b135965bc78fc261
#
_entry.id   8cb141a048c51c13b135965bc78fc261
#
_cell.length_a   1.000
_cell.length_b   1.000
_cell.length_c   1.000
_cell.angle_alpha   90.00
_cell.angle_beta   90.00
_cell.angle_gamma   90.00
#
_symmetry.space_group_name_H-M   'P 1'
#
loop_
_entity.id
_entity.type
_entity.pdbx_description
1 polymer ?
#
loop_
_entity_poly.entity_id
_entity_poly.type
_entity_poly.pdbx_seq_one_letter_code
_entity_poly.pdbx_strand_id
1 'polypeptide(L)'
;MAKSTSPRIKLTGITKRFGFGDAEHVALDDVNLTVEKGEFIAIMGPSGCGKTTLLNIIGLLDQPSAGEYYLDSKPVDNLIPRHLAKIRSQNIGFIFQNFNLIPRLTIIDNVALPLTYKGVRKTK
;
A
#
# COMPACT_ATOMS: atom_id res chain seq x y z
N MET A 1 -27.09 8.01 17.72
CA MET A 1 -25.66 7.90 18.05
C MET A 1 -24.88 7.66 16.76
N ALA A 2 -24.15 8.63 16.30
CA ALA A 2 -23.23 8.44 15.18
C ALA A 2 -22.13 7.46 15.63
N LYS A 3 -22.06 6.28 15.00
CA LYS A 3 -20.90 5.39 15.15
C LYS A 3 -19.69 6.20 14.67
N SER A 4 -18.80 6.58 15.58
CA SER A 4 -17.46 7.06 15.24
C SER A 4 -16.74 5.89 14.59
N THR A 5 -16.95 5.72 13.30
CA THR A 5 -16.20 4.76 12.49
C THR A 5 -14.88 5.45 12.17
N SER A 6 -13.82 5.03 12.85
CA SER A 6 -12.47 5.45 12.47
C SER A 6 -12.22 5.08 11.00
N PRO A 7 -11.61 5.99 10.21
CA PRO A 7 -11.35 5.75 8.81
C PRO A 7 -10.49 4.49 8.61
N ARG A 8 -10.67 3.82 7.46
CA ARG A 8 -9.86 2.66 7.08
C ARG A 8 -8.42 3.08 6.78
N ILE A 9 -8.27 4.20 6.06
CA ILE A 9 -6.97 4.78 5.68
C ILE A 9 -7.00 6.26 6.04
N LYS A 10 -5.94 6.74 6.66
CA LYS A 10 -5.71 8.17 6.88
C LYS A 10 -4.26 8.49 6.58
N LEU A 11 -4.05 9.34 5.59
CA LEU A 11 -2.76 9.91 5.20
C LEU A 11 -2.76 11.39 5.58
N THR A 12 -1.69 11.84 6.22
CA THR A 12 -1.52 13.24 6.61
C THR A 12 -0.13 13.70 6.22
N GLY A 13 -0.03 14.72 5.36
CA GLY A 13 1.23 15.33 4.96
C GLY A 13 2.18 14.38 4.22
N ILE A 14 1.66 13.39 3.50
CA ILE A 14 2.50 12.39 2.85
C ILE A 14 3.35 13.04 1.76
N THR A 15 4.64 12.95 1.95
CA THR A 15 5.66 13.41 0.98
C THR A 15 6.52 12.23 0.57
N LYS A 16 6.81 12.10 -0.72
CA LYS A 16 7.73 11.09 -1.25
C LYS A 16 8.75 11.73 -2.17
N ARG A 17 10.01 11.50 -1.86
CA ARG A 17 11.17 11.99 -2.62
C ARG A 17 11.98 10.81 -3.10
N PHE A 18 12.51 10.91 -4.31
CA PHE A 18 13.42 9.95 -4.92
C PHE A 18 14.71 10.67 -5.30
N GLY A 19 15.83 9.96 -5.25
CA GLY A 19 17.15 10.54 -5.56
C GLY A 19 17.80 11.24 -4.38
N PHE A 20 18.93 11.91 -4.63
CA PHE A 20 19.70 12.63 -3.64
C PHE A 20 20.28 13.92 -4.25
N GLY A 21 20.40 14.98 -3.43
CA GLY A 21 21.01 16.24 -3.84
C GLY A 21 20.31 16.88 -5.05
N ASP A 22 21.06 17.31 -6.03
CA ASP A 22 20.55 18.01 -7.22
C ASP A 22 19.67 17.12 -8.13
N ALA A 23 19.70 15.80 -7.95
CA ALA A 23 18.87 14.83 -8.66
C ALA A 23 17.63 14.41 -7.86
N GLU A 24 17.30 15.12 -6.78
CA GLU A 24 16.10 14.83 -6.00
C GLU A 24 14.84 15.17 -6.79
N HIS A 25 13.90 14.21 -6.84
CA HIS A 25 12.58 14.40 -7.45
C HIS A 25 11.49 14.17 -6.41
N VAL A 26 10.61 15.14 -6.26
CA VAL A 26 9.44 15.07 -5.39
C VAL A 26 8.29 14.44 -6.18
N ALA A 27 7.92 13.22 -5.84
CA ALA A 27 6.84 12.49 -6.47
C ALA A 27 5.47 12.75 -5.80
N LEU A 28 5.49 12.98 -4.49
CA LEU A 28 4.32 13.38 -3.70
C LEU A 28 4.74 14.51 -2.76
N ASP A 29 3.90 15.53 -2.65
CA ASP A 29 4.13 16.68 -1.80
C ASP A 29 2.87 16.99 -0.98
N ASP A 30 2.99 16.85 0.34
CA ASP A 30 1.94 17.15 1.33
C ASP A 30 0.56 16.54 1.01
N VAL A 31 0.52 15.27 0.61
CA VAL A 31 -0.74 14.61 0.23
C VAL A 31 -1.53 14.19 1.47
N ASN A 32 -2.79 14.62 1.51
CA ASN A 32 -3.75 14.29 2.55
C ASN A 32 -4.90 13.49 1.95
N LEU A 33 -5.24 12.34 2.54
CA LEU A 33 -6.31 11.46 2.07
C LEU A 33 -6.93 10.72 3.24
N THR A 34 -8.26 10.67 3.26
CA THR A 34 -9.01 9.84 4.20
C THR A 34 -9.92 8.92 3.41
N VAL A 35 -9.93 7.64 3.76
CA VAL A 35 -10.80 6.63 3.14
C VAL A 35 -11.57 5.91 4.24
N GLU A 36 -12.88 5.95 4.15
CA GLU A 36 -13.77 5.29 5.10
C GLU A 36 -13.92 3.79 4.79
N LYS A 37 -14.43 3.04 5.76
CA LYS A 37 -14.73 1.61 5.54
C LYS A 37 -15.87 1.45 4.53
N GLY A 38 -15.62 0.62 3.50
CA GLY A 38 -16.58 0.35 2.44
C GLY A 38 -16.63 1.42 1.35
N GLU A 39 -15.79 2.43 1.44
CA GLU A 39 -15.69 3.47 0.43
C GLU A 39 -14.97 2.96 -0.83
N PHE A 40 -15.44 3.42 -1.98
CA PHE A 40 -14.79 3.26 -3.28
C PHE A 40 -14.21 4.60 -3.71
N ILE A 41 -12.92 4.67 -3.96
CA ILE A 41 -12.25 5.88 -4.44
C ILE A 41 -11.56 5.66 -5.76
N ALA A 42 -11.46 6.70 -6.59
CA ALA A 42 -10.70 6.71 -7.82
C ALA A 42 -9.62 7.80 -7.74
N ILE A 43 -8.36 7.41 -8.00
CA ILE A 43 -7.23 8.34 -8.09
C ILE A 43 -6.95 8.59 -9.56
N MET A 44 -7.21 9.81 -10.02
CA MET A 44 -7.08 10.22 -11.41
C MET A 44 -6.06 11.34 -11.55
N GLY A 45 -5.43 11.41 -12.71
CA GLY A 45 -4.47 12.45 -13.06
C GLY A 45 -3.62 12.06 -14.26
N PRO A 46 -2.84 13.01 -14.81
CA PRO A 46 -1.97 12.76 -15.96
C PRO A 46 -0.84 11.77 -15.61
N SER A 47 -0.20 11.23 -16.64
CA SER A 47 0.97 10.37 -16.47
C SER A 47 2.09 11.10 -15.71
N GLY A 48 2.73 10.42 -14.76
CA GLY A 48 3.84 10.98 -13.97
C GLY A 48 3.42 11.88 -12.81
N CYS A 49 2.12 12.04 -12.49
CA CYS A 49 1.68 12.88 -11.37
C CYS A 49 1.69 12.18 -9.99
N GLY A 50 2.30 11.00 -9.88
CA GLY A 50 2.48 10.33 -8.57
C GLY A 50 1.41 9.31 -8.19
N LYS A 51 0.42 8.99 -9.04
CA LYS A 51 -0.65 8.01 -8.73
C LYS A 51 -0.12 6.66 -8.29
N THR A 52 0.82 6.08 -9.04
CA THR A 52 1.43 4.79 -8.72
C THR A 52 2.22 4.87 -7.42
N THR A 53 2.94 5.95 -7.19
CA THR A 53 3.68 6.19 -5.94
C THR A 53 2.73 6.23 -4.74
N LEU A 54 1.61 6.95 -4.86
CA LEU A 54 0.61 7.02 -3.80
C LEU A 54 -0.02 5.65 -3.54
N LEU A 55 -0.37 4.89 -4.58
CA LEU A 55 -0.92 3.54 -4.46
C LEU A 55 0.09 2.57 -3.81
N ASN A 56 1.38 2.68 -4.13
CA ASN A 56 2.41 1.87 -3.49
C ASN A 56 2.55 2.18 -1.99
N ILE A 57 2.43 3.43 -1.59
CA ILE A 57 2.44 3.82 -0.17
C ILE A 57 1.17 3.31 0.52
N ILE A 58 0.00 3.53 -0.04
CA ILE A 58 -1.27 3.00 0.48
C ILE A 58 -1.20 1.48 0.62
N GLY A 59 -0.62 0.82 -0.37
CA GLY A 59 -0.44 -0.63 -0.40
C GLY A 59 0.67 -1.16 0.49
N LEU A 60 1.38 -0.33 1.23
CA LEU A 60 2.54 -0.72 2.05
C LEU A 60 3.64 -1.44 1.25
N LEU A 61 3.76 -1.12 -0.04
CA LEU A 61 4.86 -1.57 -0.92
C LEU A 61 6.05 -0.63 -0.85
N ASP A 62 5.80 0.64 -0.51
CA ASP A 62 6.81 1.67 -0.30
C ASP A 62 6.46 2.49 0.96
N GLN A 63 7.42 3.23 1.47
CA GLN A 63 7.24 4.11 2.61
C GLN A 63 7.32 5.57 2.19
N PRO A 64 6.57 6.47 2.83
CA PRO A 64 6.73 7.91 2.61
C PRO A 64 8.09 8.38 3.13
N SER A 65 8.60 9.47 2.56
CA SER A 65 9.78 10.17 3.07
C SER A 65 9.43 11.05 4.29
N ALA A 66 8.18 11.53 4.36
CA ALA A 66 7.62 12.28 5.48
C ALA A 66 6.10 12.14 5.51
N GLY A 67 5.49 12.53 6.62
CA GLY A 67 4.06 12.44 6.86
C GLY A 67 3.68 11.23 7.70
N GLU A 68 2.39 11.06 7.94
CA GLU A 68 1.83 10.01 8.80
C GLU A 68 0.83 9.17 8.02
N TYR A 69 0.92 7.85 8.19
CA TYR A 69 -0.03 6.89 7.62
C TYR A 69 -0.63 6.00 8.70
N TYR A 70 -1.95 6.06 8.83
CA TYR A 70 -2.74 5.22 9.72
C TYR A 70 -3.62 4.25 8.92
N LEU A 71 -3.51 2.97 9.22
CA LEU A 71 -4.38 1.90 8.73
C LEU A 71 -5.20 1.35 9.90
N ASP A 72 -6.54 1.44 9.85
CA ASP A 72 -7.43 1.13 10.96
C ASP A 72 -6.99 1.78 12.28
N SER A 73 -6.67 3.08 12.23
CA SER A 73 -6.19 3.87 13.39
C SER A 73 -4.84 3.44 13.98
N LYS A 74 -4.11 2.55 13.31
CA LYS A 74 -2.78 2.13 13.72
C LYS A 74 -1.72 2.78 12.83
N PRO A 75 -0.68 3.43 13.40
CA PRO A 75 0.38 4.01 12.60
C PRO A 75 1.19 2.91 11.90
N VAL A 76 1.48 3.11 10.62
CA VAL A 76 2.22 2.14 9.79
C VAL A 76 3.41 2.76 9.05
N ASP A 77 3.67 4.05 9.26
CA ASP A 77 4.70 4.82 8.56
C ASP A 77 6.13 4.45 8.94
N ASN A 78 6.46 4.10 10.15
CA ASN A 78 7.84 3.85 10.60
C ASN A 78 8.11 2.39 10.98
N LEU A 79 7.43 1.46 10.34
CA LEU A 79 7.59 0.04 10.63
C LEU A 79 8.72 -0.59 9.80
N ILE A 80 9.41 -1.55 10.40
CA ILE A 80 10.40 -2.35 9.67
C ILE A 80 9.74 -3.19 8.56
N PRO A 81 10.45 -3.49 7.46
CA PRO A 81 9.89 -4.18 6.29
C PRO A 81 9.14 -5.47 6.61
N ARG A 82 9.61 -6.24 7.59
CA ARG A 82 8.97 -7.49 8.03
C ARG A 82 7.56 -7.24 8.62
N HIS A 83 7.39 -6.19 9.41
CA HIS A 83 6.09 -5.84 9.98
C HIS A 83 5.14 -5.31 8.90
N LEU A 84 5.63 -4.47 7.99
CA LEU A 84 4.85 -4.01 6.83
C LEU A 84 4.36 -5.17 5.98
N ALA A 85 5.23 -6.14 5.67
CA ALA A 85 4.86 -7.32 4.91
C ALA A 85 3.75 -8.13 5.60
N LYS A 86 3.80 -8.27 6.92
CA LYS A 86 2.77 -8.95 7.71
C LYS A 86 1.44 -8.20 7.65
N ILE A 87 1.44 -6.89 7.90
CA ILE A 87 0.24 -6.06 7.85
C ILE A 87 -0.37 -6.09 6.45
N ARG A 88 0.45 -5.94 5.40
CA ARG A 88 0.04 -6.01 4.01
C ARG A 88 -0.64 -7.34 3.68
N SER A 89 -0.03 -8.46 4.05
CA SER A 89 -0.59 -9.79 3.77
C SER A 89 -1.93 -10.06 4.44
N GLN A 90 -2.21 -9.39 5.55
CA GLN A 90 -3.43 -9.57 6.33
C GLN A 90 -4.57 -8.61 5.92
N ASN A 91 -4.23 -7.42 5.42
CA ASN A 91 -5.18 -6.32 5.29
C ASN A 91 -5.37 -5.82 3.87
N ILE A 92 -4.45 -6.10 2.93
CA ILE A 92 -4.42 -5.49 1.61
C ILE A 92 -4.37 -6.58 0.54
N GLY A 93 -5.19 -6.43 -0.49
CA GLY A 93 -5.12 -7.18 -1.73
C GLY A 93 -4.75 -6.26 -2.88
N PHE A 94 -3.94 -6.75 -3.82
CA PHE A 94 -3.51 -6.03 -5.01
C PHE A 94 -4.09 -6.64 -6.26
N ILE A 95 -4.54 -5.78 -7.16
CA ILE A 95 -4.78 -6.12 -8.56
C ILE A 95 -3.79 -5.30 -9.37
N PHE A 96 -2.81 -5.98 -9.97
CA PHE A 96 -1.76 -5.32 -10.75
C PHE A 96 -2.20 -5.09 -12.20
N GLN A 97 -1.69 -4.04 -12.82
CA GLN A 97 -1.89 -3.76 -14.23
C GLN A 97 -1.24 -4.83 -15.12
N ASN A 98 -0.08 -5.34 -14.74
CA ASN A 98 0.58 -6.49 -15.33
C ASN A 98 0.28 -7.74 -14.53
N PHE A 99 0.37 -8.91 -15.13
CA PHE A 99 -0.01 -10.17 -14.50
C PHE A 99 0.79 -10.50 -13.22
N ASN A 100 2.03 -10.01 -13.10
CA ASN A 100 2.93 -10.22 -11.95
C ASN A 100 3.01 -11.70 -11.53
N LEU A 101 2.97 -12.61 -12.49
CA LEU A 101 3.09 -14.04 -12.27
C LEU A 101 4.56 -14.42 -12.13
N ILE A 102 4.82 -15.41 -11.30
CA ILE A 102 6.14 -16.03 -11.20
C ILE A 102 6.23 -17.12 -12.26
N PRO A 103 7.06 -16.96 -13.32
CA PRO A 103 7.05 -17.87 -14.49
C PRO A 103 7.43 -19.32 -14.17
N ARG A 104 8.18 -19.54 -13.08
CA ARG A 104 8.63 -20.86 -12.64
C ARG A 104 7.60 -21.62 -11.83
N LEU A 105 6.50 -20.98 -11.46
CA LEU A 105 5.42 -21.60 -10.70
C LEU A 105 4.27 -22.00 -11.62
N THR A 106 3.57 -23.06 -11.25
CA THR A 106 2.31 -23.42 -11.91
C THR A 106 1.24 -22.36 -11.68
N ILE A 107 0.16 -22.39 -12.44
CA ILE A 107 -0.99 -21.50 -12.24
C ILE A 107 -1.54 -21.63 -10.82
N ILE A 108 -1.72 -22.88 -10.35
CA ILE A 108 -2.20 -23.17 -9.00
C ILE A 108 -1.26 -22.60 -7.94
N ASP A 109 0.06 -22.71 -8.12
CA ASP A 109 1.05 -22.20 -7.18
C ASP A 109 1.06 -20.66 -7.15
N ASN A 110 0.92 -20.01 -8.30
CA ASN A 110 0.77 -18.55 -8.37
C ASN A 110 -0.48 -18.08 -7.61
N VAL A 111 -1.63 -18.74 -7.82
CA VAL A 111 -2.90 -18.41 -7.12
C VAL A 111 -2.80 -18.69 -5.63
N ALA A 112 -2.10 -19.76 -5.23
CA ALA A 112 -1.94 -20.14 -3.82
C ALA A 112 -0.88 -19.32 -3.07
N LEU A 113 -0.01 -18.60 -3.78
CA LEU A 113 1.14 -17.90 -3.19
C LEU A 113 0.76 -16.96 -2.01
N PRO A 114 -0.29 -16.14 -2.09
CA PRO A 114 -0.72 -15.30 -0.96
C PRO A 114 -1.11 -16.10 0.29
N LEU A 115 -1.65 -17.29 0.12
CA LEU A 115 -2.03 -18.17 1.23
C LEU A 115 -0.79 -18.70 1.95
N THR A 116 0.28 -18.99 1.22
CA THR A 116 1.57 -19.40 1.77
C THR A 116 2.14 -18.32 2.70
N TYR A 117 2.05 -17.05 2.30
CA TYR A 117 2.47 -15.92 3.15
C TYR A 117 1.58 -15.73 4.40
N LYS A 118 0.33 -16.17 4.35
CA LYS A 118 -0.57 -16.22 5.51
C LYS A 118 -0.34 -17.42 6.41
N GLY A 119 0.61 -18.30 6.08
CA GLY A 119 0.93 -19.49 6.86
C GLY A 119 -0.04 -20.67 6.65
N VAL A 120 -0.89 -20.61 5.62
CA VAL A 120 -1.77 -21.72 5.26
C VAL A 120 -0.91 -22.80 4.59
N ARG A 121 -0.85 -23.99 5.22
CA ARG A 121 -0.13 -25.14 4.66
C ARG A 121 -0.91 -25.73 3.49
N LYS A 122 -0.18 -26.14 2.42
CA LYS A 122 -0.75 -27.00 1.38
C LYS A 122 -1.17 -28.31 2.04
N THR A 123 -2.44 -28.64 2.05
CA THR A 123 -2.92 -30.00 2.21
C THR A 123 -2.67 -30.75 0.90
N LYS A 124 -2.03 -31.92 0.98
CA LYS A 124 -1.84 -32.81 -0.18
C LYS A 124 -3.18 -33.26 -0.75
#